data_9931ee989f1d85e7c2fe799402393749
#
_entry.id   9931ee989f1d85e7c2fe799402393749
#
_cell.length_a   1.000
_cell.length_b   1.000
_cell.length_c   1.000
_cell.angle_alpha   90.00
_cell.angle_beta   90.00
_cell.angle_gamma   90.00
#
_symmetry.space_group_name_H-M   'P 1'
#
loop_
_entity.id
_entity.type
_entity.pdbx_description
1 polymer ?
#
loop_
_entity_poly.entity_id
_entity_poly.type
_entity_poly.pdbx_seq_one_letter_code
_entity_poly.pdbx_strand_id
1 'polypeptide(L)'
;MCDHDGVERRTNGGGTASGAAHVARVRRSQTSSGATPSSTKVPAPASRTPAGATRSDRARAASAPGPWLRGPGRHLSAWTVLLLTGLTALAFVLPGGARGVIAVVALACLGLASGWSALARSRVSRIDASIIALAGVATAAVVGTTGEMSWAPALMGVSVVALVTVEIFTAPTPHDHSRPDGTAPGAPPPQWLRAGSFPTMAVAVTAVPIAVGGASWAALAWNPGWSATTLLACAVTAVVVIGDQIGRTFRTQSLAALVVGVVAGLVVASVVAWAGSAGQLVPTVLPALAGIVGESAALVLHGVLTGIAVSLAVIAVDALFGEHRRPTSRSGAIARGCAKFLVSAVPVYMMMRIGGA
;
A
#
# COMPACT_ATOMS: atom_id res chain seq x y z
N MET A 1 -32.23 -44.54 -21.00
CA MET A 1 -31.77 -45.94 -21.15
C MET A 1 -30.29 -45.91 -20.78
N CYS A 2 -29.89 -46.69 -19.76
CA CYS A 2 -28.62 -46.78 -19.05
C CYS A 2 -28.43 -45.64 -18.04
N ASP A 3 -28.72 -45.69 -16.77
CA ASP A 3 -28.52 -46.61 -15.65
C ASP A 3 -27.05 -46.96 -15.38
N HIS A 4 -26.54 -46.50 -14.26
CA HIS A 4 -25.57 -47.06 -13.31
C HIS A 4 -25.25 -46.02 -12.24
N ASP A 5 -25.79 -46.05 -11.07
CA ASP A 5 -25.57 -46.84 -9.84
C ASP A 5 -24.11 -46.88 -9.35
N GLY A 6 -23.96 -46.58 -8.07
CA GLY A 6 -22.82 -46.94 -7.24
C GLY A 6 -22.35 -45.77 -6.32
N VAL A 7 -23.01 -45.54 -5.21
CA VAL A 7 -22.83 -46.06 -3.86
C VAL A 7 -21.34 -46.16 -3.46
N GLU A 8 -20.88 -45.30 -2.54
CA GLU A 8 -20.36 -45.80 -1.26
C GLU A 8 -20.14 -44.67 -0.24
N ARG A 9 -20.86 -44.82 0.87
CA ARG A 9 -20.63 -44.17 2.17
C ARG A 9 -19.34 -44.72 2.79
N ARG A 10 -18.49 -43.86 3.34
CA ARG A 10 -17.68 -44.24 4.50
C ARG A 10 -17.68 -43.12 5.54
N THR A 11 -18.42 -43.38 6.56
CA THR A 11 -18.31 -42.82 7.91
C THR A 11 -17.11 -43.47 8.60
N ASN A 12 -16.31 -42.66 9.24
CA ASN A 12 -15.53 -42.93 10.47
C ASN A 12 -14.88 -41.59 10.83
N GLY A 13 -15.04 -41.01 11.97
CA GLY A 13 -15.02 -41.61 13.31
C GLY A 13 -13.93 -40.93 14.08
N GLY A 14 -14.30 -40.07 15.01
CA GLY A 14 -13.71 -39.90 16.32
C GLY A 14 -12.28 -39.47 16.42
N GLY A 15 -12.06 -38.34 17.15
CA GLY A 15 -10.73 -37.98 17.63
C GLY A 15 -10.69 -36.64 18.31
N THR A 16 -11.37 -36.53 19.47
CA THR A 16 -11.14 -35.48 20.46
C THR A 16 -9.76 -35.65 21.06
N ALA A 17 -8.88 -34.68 20.90
CA ALA A 17 -7.68 -34.51 21.72
C ALA A 17 -7.56 -33.08 22.16
N SER A 18 -8.01 -32.86 23.38
CA SER A 18 -7.67 -31.75 24.27
C SER A 18 -6.16 -31.72 24.47
N GLY A 19 -5.49 -30.64 24.06
CA GLY A 19 -4.09 -30.38 24.31
C GLY A 19 -3.93 -29.02 24.97
N ALA A 20 -4.13 -28.96 26.29
CA ALA A 20 -3.79 -27.83 27.12
C ALA A 20 -2.26 -27.68 27.13
N ALA A 21 -1.73 -26.66 26.47
CA ALA A 21 -0.34 -26.28 26.57
C ALA A 21 -0.12 -25.31 27.73
N HIS A 22 0.45 -25.82 28.77
CA HIS A 22 1.04 -25.14 29.92
C HIS A 22 2.09 -24.14 29.46
N VAL A 23 1.82 -22.84 29.64
CA VAL A 23 2.85 -21.79 29.50
C VAL A 23 3.66 -21.78 30.80
N ALA A 24 4.83 -22.39 30.78
CA ALA A 24 5.82 -22.35 31.86
C ALA A 24 6.43 -20.93 31.91
N ARG A 25 6.08 -20.22 32.97
CA ARG A 25 6.65 -18.94 33.40
C ARG A 25 8.05 -19.17 33.99
N VAL A 26 9.09 -19.00 33.17
CA VAL A 26 10.48 -19.02 33.68
C VAL A 26 10.76 -17.71 34.41
N ARG A 27 10.66 -17.79 35.73
CA ARG A 27 11.10 -16.77 36.68
C ARG A 27 12.58 -16.95 36.89
N ARG A 28 13.44 -16.18 36.23
CA ARG A 28 14.87 -16.12 36.54
C ARG A 28 15.08 -15.22 37.76
N SER A 29 15.30 -15.84 38.88
CA SER A 29 15.90 -15.25 40.08
C SER A 29 17.40 -14.97 39.79
N GLN A 30 17.77 -13.71 39.71
CA GLN A 30 19.18 -13.30 39.76
C GLN A 30 19.56 -13.11 41.23
N THR A 31 20.29 -14.06 41.74
CA THR A 31 21.03 -13.94 42.99
C THR A 31 22.19 -12.98 42.81
N SER A 32 22.15 -11.91 43.56
CA SER A 32 23.22 -10.94 43.73
C SER A 32 24.38 -11.61 44.51
N SER A 33 25.57 -11.61 43.93
CA SER A 33 26.80 -11.79 44.69
C SER A 33 27.69 -10.59 44.53
N GLY A 34 28.02 -9.96 45.63
CA GLY A 34 28.73 -8.69 45.72
C GLY A 34 30.21 -8.80 45.36
N ALA A 35 30.68 -7.80 44.71
CA ALA A 35 32.06 -7.35 44.77
C ALA A 35 32.07 -5.84 44.45
N THR A 36 32.40 -5.06 45.45
CA THR A 36 32.59 -3.61 45.37
C THR A 36 33.98 -3.33 44.75
N PRO A 37 34.07 -2.66 43.60
CA PRO A 37 35.27 -1.92 43.26
C PRO A 37 35.03 -0.42 43.49
N SER A 38 35.96 0.18 44.20
CA SER A 38 36.08 1.60 44.51
C SER A 38 35.98 2.43 43.21
N SER A 39 34.89 3.21 43.12
CA SER A 39 34.62 4.08 42.02
C SER A 39 35.33 5.41 42.22
N THR A 40 36.34 5.66 41.41
CA THR A 40 36.90 7.00 41.19
C THR A 40 35.84 7.82 40.49
N LYS A 41 35.26 8.77 41.19
CA LYS A 41 34.18 9.65 40.81
C LYS A 41 34.67 10.62 39.75
N VAL A 42 34.53 10.33 38.48
CA VAL A 42 34.65 11.29 37.39
C VAL A 42 33.38 12.13 37.40
N PRO A 43 33.49 13.50 37.54
CA PRO A 43 32.32 14.33 37.50
C PRO A 43 31.69 14.24 36.11
N ALA A 44 30.46 13.70 36.03
CA ALA A 44 29.66 13.76 34.82
C ALA A 44 29.40 15.20 34.43
N PRO A 45 29.48 15.60 33.14
CA PRO A 45 29.09 16.90 32.70
C PRO A 45 27.61 17.10 33.06
N ALA A 46 27.36 18.09 33.91
CA ALA A 46 26.04 18.48 34.35
C ALA A 46 25.18 18.79 33.10
N SER A 47 24.33 17.85 32.74
CA SER A 47 23.23 18.11 31.81
C SER A 47 22.33 19.16 32.45
N ARG A 48 22.55 20.44 32.05
CA ARG A 48 21.66 21.55 32.41
C ARG A 48 20.29 21.25 31.82
N THR A 49 19.48 20.51 32.54
CA THR A 49 18.03 20.49 32.31
C THR A 49 17.57 21.93 32.56
N PRO A 50 16.94 22.62 31.62
CA PRO A 50 16.38 23.95 31.88
C PRO A 50 15.28 23.77 32.93
N ALA A 51 15.66 23.96 34.19
CA ALA A 51 14.77 24.00 35.34
C ALA A 51 13.94 25.27 35.23
N GLY A 52 12.73 25.18 34.62
CA GLY A 52 11.86 26.34 34.51
C GLY A 52 10.68 26.17 33.56
N ALA A 53 10.61 25.06 32.80
CA ALA A 53 9.43 24.82 31.95
C ALA A 53 8.21 24.56 32.84
N THR A 54 7.32 25.56 32.91
CA THR A 54 6.07 25.47 33.67
C THR A 54 5.17 24.38 33.07
N ARG A 55 4.23 23.86 33.87
CA ARG A 55 3.26 22.86 33.40
C ARG A 55 2.45 23.38 32.20
N SER A 56 2.25 24.71 32.10
CA SER A 56 1.64 25.37 30.96
C SER A 56 2.49 25.32 29.70
N ASP A 57 3.83 25.39 29.79
CA ASP A 57 4.71 25.32 28.64
C ASP A 57 4.79 23.89 28.07
N ARG A 58 4.71 22.88 28.96
CA ARG A 58 4.57 21.48 28.52
C ARG A 58 3.22 21.19 27.85
N ALA A 59 2.13 21.78 28.38
CA ALA A 59 0.81 21.67 27.76
C ALA A 59 0.74 22.40 26.42
N ARG A 60 1.37 23.59 26.29
CA ARG A 60 1.51 24.30 25.02
C ARG A 60 2.43 23.57 24.02
N ALA A 61 3.52 22.96 24.47
CA ALA A 61 4.37 22.14 23.64
C ALA A 61 3.65 20.87 23.16
N ALA A 62 2.79 20.28 23.99
CA ALA A 62 1.96 19.12 23.63
C ALA A 62 0.79 19.48 22.70
N SER A 63 0.29 20.73 22.77
CA SER A 63 -0.78 21.23 21.89
C SER A 63 -0.25 21.96 20.65
N ALA A 64 1.05 22.25 20.57
CA ALA A 64 1.63 22.79 19.37
C ALA A 64 1.49 21.77 18.23
N PRO A 65 0.90 22.15 17.07
CA PRO A 65 0.81 21.26 15.93
C PRO A 65 2.22 20.76 15.59
N GLY A 66 2.43 19.45 15.68
CA GLY A 66 3.73 18.85 15.43
C GLY A 66 4.30 19.30 14.08
N PRO A 67 5.63 19.35 13.91
CA PRO A 67 6.28 19.83 12.67
C PRO A 67 5.79 19.10 11.41
N TRP A 68 5.16 17.95 11.57
CA TRP A 68 4.53 17.17 10.51
C TRP A 68 3.26 17.79 9.91
N LEU A 69 2.56 18.71 10.61
CA LEU A 69 1.42 19.45 10.04
C LEU A 69 1.86 20.56 9.08
N ARG A 70 3.12 20.95 9.10
CA ARG A 70 3.67 22.02 8.28
C ARG A 70 4.47 21.55 7.06
N GLY A 71 4.62 20.21 6.87
CA GLY A 71 5.41 19.68 5.76
C GLY A 71 4.66 19.77 4.42
N PRO A 72 5.31 20.20 3.32
CA PRO A 72 4.72 20.29 1.98
C PRO A 72 4.31 18.93 1.41
N GLY A 73 4.74 17.81 2.04
CA GLY A 73 4.57 16.46 1.51
C GLY A 73 3.14 15.93 1.51
N ARG A 74 2.26 16.42 2.40
CA ARG A 74 0.89 15.88 2.51
C ARG A 74 0.03 16.27 1.31
N HIS A 75 0.01 17.55 1.01
CA HIS A 75 -0.77 18.06 -0.12
C HIS A 75 -0.20 17.57 -1.46
N LEU A 76 1.12 17.42 -1.57
CA LEU A 76 1.75 16.93 -2.80
C LEU A 76 1.34 15.49 -3.13
N SER A 77 1.24 14.61 -2.14
CA SER A 77 0.72 13.24 -2.34
C SER A 77 -0.72 13.26 -2.86
N ALA A 78 -1.60 14.10 -2.29
CA ALA A 78 -2.98 14.23 -2.74
C ALA A 78 -3.05 14.77 -4.18
N TRP A 79 -2.30 15.84 -4.48
CA TRP A 79 -2.22 16.39 -5.83
C TRP A 79 -1.71 15.39 -6.85
N THR A 80 -0.76 14.53 -6.48
CA THR A 80 -0.26 13.46 -7.35
C THR A 80 -1.38 12.48 -7.68
N VAL A 81 -2.18 12.04 -6.71
CA VAL A 81 -3.31 11.13 -6.97
C VAL A 81 -4.37 11.83 -7.83
N LEU A 82 -4.75 13.07 -7.49
CA LEU A 82 -5.73 13.84 -8.27
C LEU A 82 -5.28 14.02 -9.73
N LEU A 83 -4.01 14.33 -9.95
CA LEU A 83 -3.45 14.45 -11.28
C LEU A 83 -3.51 13.11 -12.03
N LEU A 84 -3.07 12.01 -11.42
CA LEU A 84 -3.06 10.70 -12.07
C LEU A 84 -4.47 10.19 -12.35
N THR A 85 -5.41 10.34 -11.42
CA THR A 85 -6.82 9.96 -11.64
C THR A 85 -7.49 10.83 -12.71
N GLY A 86 -7.21 12.12 -12.72
CA GLY A 86 -7.68 13.04 -13.76
C GLY A 86 -7.12 12.71 -15.14
N LEU A 87 -5.81 12.40 -15.22
CA LEU A 87 -5.18 11.94 -16.45
C LEU A 87 -5.72 10.60 -16.93
N THR A 88 -6.02 9.68 -16.00
CA THR A 88 -6.63 8.37 -16.32
C THR A 88 -8.03 8.56 -16.88
N ALA A 89 -8.87 9.37 -16.25
CA ALA A 89 -10.21 9.68 -16.74
C ALA A 89 -10.16 10.36 -18.12
N LEU A 90 -9.25 11.34 -18.29
CA LEU A 90 -9.06 12.02 -19.57
C LEU A 90 -8.56 11.06 -20.65
N ALA A 91 -7.53 10.26 -20.34
CA ALA A 91 -6.99 9.28 -21.27
C ALA A 91 -8.06 8.26 -21.70
N PHE A 92 -8.93 7.88 -20.78
CA PHE A 92 -10.01 6.95 -21.04
C PHE A 92 -11.07 7.51 -22.01
N VAL A 93 -11.39 8.79 -21.90
CA VAL A 93 -12.40 9.46 -22.77
C VAL A 93 -11.82 9.76 -24.18
N LEU A 94 -10.50 9.88 -24.30
CA LEU A 94 -9.84 10.17 -25.59
C LEU A 94 -9.77 8.93 -26.49
N PRO A 95 -9.69 9.12 -27.83
CA PRO A 95 -9.47 8.03 -28.77
C PRO A 95 -8.20 7.25 -28.44
N GLY A 96 -8.30 5.92 -28.29
CA GLY A 96 -7.19 5.07 -27.87
C GLY A 96 -7.08 4.87 -26.36
N GLY A 97 -8.16 5.08 -25.60
CA GLY A 97 -8.29 5.11 -24.15
C GLY A 97 -7.40 4.14 -23.37
N ALA A 98 -7.40 2.84 -23.69
CA ALA A 98 -6.56 1.85 -23.00
C ALA A 98 -5.05 2.19 -23.11
N ARG A 99 -4.57 2.65 -24.27
CA ARG A 99 -3.15 3.03 -24.45
C ARG A 99 -2.78 4.26 -23.60
N GLY A 100 -3.68 5.23 -23.53
CA GLY A 100 -3.51 6.41 -22.67
C GLY A 100 -3.41 6.02 -21.19
N VAL A 101 -4.28 5.11 -20.73
CA VAL A 101 -4.24 4.60 -19.35
C VAL A 101 -2.95 3.85 -19.07
N ILE A 102 -2.44 3.01 -20.00
CA ILE A 102 -1.13 2.37 -19.86
C ILE A 102 -0.03 3.41 -19.63
N ALA A 103 -0.03 4.51 -20.40
CA ALA A 103 0.97 5.58 -20.25
C ALA A 103 0.88 6.25 -18.87
N VAL A 104 -0.33 6.49 -18.35
CA VAL A 104 -0.53 7.07 -17.00
C VAL A 104 -0.04 6.10 -15.93
N VAL A 105 -0.35 4.81 -16.05
CA VAL A 105 0.14 3.78 -15.11
C VAL A 105 1.67 3.68 -15.16
N ALA A 106 2.27 3.71 -16.35
CA ALA A 106 3.72 3.73 -16.51
C ALA A 106 4.35 4.94 -15.81
N LEU A 107 3.77 6.14 -15.98
CA LEU A 107 4.21 7.35 -15.29
C LEU A 107 4.09 7.20 -13.77
N ALA A 108 3.02 6.61 -13.27
CA ALA A 108 2.85 6.35 -11.84
C ALA A 108 3.88 5.34 -11.31
N CYS A 109 4.21 4.28 -12.06
CA CYS A 109 5.25 3.31 -11.70
C CYS A 109 6.65 3.96 -11.67
N LEU A 110 6.97 4.83 -12.62
CA LEU A 110 8.21 5.60 -12.62
C LEU A 110 8.26 6.57 -11.42
N GLY A 111 7.16 7.26 -11.12
CA GLY A 111 7.03 8.13 -9.97
C GLY A 111 7.20 7.37 -8.64
N LEU A 112 6.61 6.18 -8.53
CA LEU A 112 6.77 5.29 -7.38
C LEU A 112 8.24 4.88 -7.21
N ALA A 113 8.86 4.35 -8.26
CA ALA A 113 10.24 3.85 -8.23
C ALA A 113 11.25 4.96 -7.90
N SER A 114 11.10 6.15 -8.51
CA SER A 114 12.00 7.28 -8.29
C SER A 114 12.00 7.82 -6.86
N GLY A 115 10.86 7.75 -6.18
CA GLY A 115 10.71 8.23 -4.81
C GLY A 115 10.69 7.12 -3.75
N TRP A 116 10.82 5.84 -4.15
CA TRP A 116 10.68 4.71 -3.25
C TRP A 116 11.67 4.72 -2.09
N SER A 117 12.95 4.99 -2.38
CA SER A 117 14.01 5.07 -1.37
C SER A 117 13.71 6.14 -0.31
N ALA A 118 13.16 7.28 -0.73
CA ALA A 118 12.78 8.36 0.16
C ALA A 118 11.51 8.02 0.97
N LEU A 119 10.55 7.30 0.37
CA LEU A 119 9.32 6.87 1.01
C LEU A 119 9.60 5.78 2.06
N ALA A 120 10.40 4.80 1.69
CA ALA A 120 10.74 3.65 2.52
C ALA A 120 11.86 3.95 3.54
N ARG A 121 12.53 5.12 3.41
CA ARG A 121 13.71 5.52 4.21
C ARG A 121 14.81 4.47 4.21
N SER A 122 14.96 3.77 3.11
CA SER A 122 15.98 2.74 2.90
C SER A 122 16.88 3.11 1.72
N ARG A 123 18.11 2.58 1.73
CA ARG A 123 19.02 2.75 0.60
C ARG A 123 18.68 1.74 -0.50
N VAL A 124 17.59 1.99 -1.21
CA VAL A 124 17.25 1.20 -2.40
C VAL A 124 18.20 1.61 -3.53
N SER A 125 18.81 0.62 -4.17
CA SER A 125 19.73 0.88 -5.29
C SER A 125 18.96 1.42 -6.51
N ARG A 126 19.65 2.06 -7.43
CA ARG A 126 19.04 2.49 -8.70
C ARG A 126 18.56 1.30 -9.53
N ILE A 127 19.25 0.16 -9.41
CA ILE A 127 18.92 -1.08 -10.11
C ILE A 127 17.58 -1.61 -9.57
N ASP A 128 17.40 -1.67 -8.24
CA ASP A 128 16.13 -2.11 -7.63
C ASP A 128 14.96 -1.20 -8.05
N ALA A 129 15.19 0.12 -8.02
CA ALA A 129 14.19 1.08 -8.50
C ALA A 129 13.83 0.85 -9.98
N SER A 130 14.81 0.53 -10.81
CA SER A 130 14.58 0.20 -12.22
C SER A 130 13.79 -1.10 -12.40
N ILE A 131 14.05 -2.12 -11.57
CA ILE A 131 13.29 -3.39 -11.60
C ILE A 131 11.84 -3.16 -11.18
N ILE A 132 11.60 -2.37 -10.12
CA ILE A 132 10.26 -2.01 -9.67
C ILE A 132 9.48 -1.27 -10.77
N ALA A 133 10.13 -0.27 -11.40
CA ALA A 133 9.51 0.46 -12.51
C ALA A 133 9.19 -0.45 -13.68
N LEU A 134 10.16 -1.27 -14.10
CA LEU A 134 10.02 -2.19 -15.23
C LEU A 134 8.91 -3.22 -14.97
N ALA A 135 8.84 -3.77 -13.75
CA ALA A 135 7.79 -4.71 -13.36
C ALA A 135 6.39 -4.11 -13.56
N GLY A 136 6.17 -2.89 -13.07
CA GLY A 136 4.88 -2.22 -13.21
C GLY A 136 4.56 -1.84 -14.65
N VAL A 137 5.53 -1.26 -15.37
CA VAL A 137 5.35 -0.84 -16.77
C VAL A 137 5.11 -2.04 -17.68
N ALA A 138 5.92 -3.10 -17.55
CA ALA A 138 5.76 -4.32 -18.35
C ALA A 138 4.40 -4.98 -18.09
N THR A 139 3.99 -5.08 -16.80
CA THR A 139 2.68 -5.64 -16.47
C THR A 139 1.55 -4.79 -17.04
N ALA A 140 1.60 -3.46 -16.90
CA ALA A 140 0.60 -2.56 -17.46
C ALA A 140 0.53 -2.67 -18.99
N ALA A 141 1.67 -2.81 -19.68
CA ALA A 141 1.72 -2.99 -21.12
C ALA A 141 1.11 -4.34 -21.55
N VAL A 142 1.51 -5.43 -20.91
CA VAL A 142 0.97 -6.77 -21.21
C VAL A 142 -0.54 -6.81 -20.93
N VAL A 143 -0.97 -6.40 -19.76
CA VAL A 143 -2.39 -6.40 -19.38
C VAL A 143 -3.20 -5.45 -20.26
N GLY A 144 -2.68 -4.26 -20.57
CA GLY A 144 -3.36 -3.29 -21.40
C GLY A 144 -3.38 -3.64 -22.90
N THR A 145 -2.66 -4.67 -23.34
CA THR A 145 -2.73 -5.19 -24.71
C THR A 145 -3.51 -6.51 -24.81
N THR A 146 -3.52 -7.32 -23.75
CA THR A 146 -4.21 -8.61 -23.71
C THR A 146 -5.57 -8.55 -23.01
N GLY A 147 -5.76 -7.58 -22.14
CA GLY A 147 -6.93 -7.53 -21.24
C GLY A 147 -6.85 -8.48 -20.05
N GLU A 148 -5.81 -9.31 -19.94
CA GLU A 148 -5.71 -10.40 -18.99
C GLU A 148 -4.73 -10.11 -17.84
N MET A 149 -5.24 -10.10 -16.61
CA MET A 149 -4.40 -9.98 -15.39
C MET A 149 -3.72 -11.30 -15.00
N SER A 150 -3.97 -12.41 -15.69
CA SER A 150 -3.33 -13.71 -15.43
C SER A 150 -1.80 -13.68 -15.54
N TRP A 151 -1.25 -12.74 -16.32
CA TRP A 151 0.18 -12.51 -16.44
C TRP A 151 0.81 -11.77 -15.24
N ALA A 152 0.02 -11.06 -14.45
CA ALA A 152 0.53 -10.25 -13.35
C ALA A 152 1.28 -11.07 -12.27
N PRO A 153 0.80 -12.24 -11.81
CA PRO A 153 1.54 -13.07 -10.86
C PRO A 153 2.89 -13.56 -11.40
N ALA A 154 2.94 -13.93 -12.68
CA ALA A 154 4.19 -14.39 -13.32
C ALA A 154 5.22 -13.25 -13.39
N LEU A 155 4.82 -12.06 -13.85
CA LEU A 155 5.69 -10.89 -13.92
C LEU A 155 6.12 -10.42 -12.52
N MET A 156 5.23 -10.50 -11.53
CA MET A 156 5.58 -10.23 -10.14
C MET A 156 6.64 -11.23 -9.63
N GLY A 157 6.45 -12.53 -9.88
CA GLY A 157 7.41 -13.56 -9.48
C GLY A 157 8.79 -13.35 -10.11
N VAL A 158 8.85 -13.10 -11.43
CA VAL A 158 10.10 -12.79 -12.13
C VAL A 158 10.79 -11.55 -11.55
N SER A 159 10.03 -10.51 -11.24
CA SER A 159 10.58 -9.27 -10.68
C SER A 159 11.14 -9.47 -9.27
N VAL A 160 10.46 -10.26 -8.44
CA VAL A 160 10.97 -10.62 -7.11
C VAL A 160 12.26 -11.44 -7.22
N VAL A 161 12.32 -12.43 -8.12
CA VAL A 161 13.53 -13.21 -8.36
C VAL A 161 14.67 -12.31 -8.84
N ALA A 162 14.39 -11.37 -9.75
CA ALA A 162 15.38 -10.40 -10.24
C ALA A 162 15.93 -9.52 -9.10
N LEU A 163 15.06 -9.01 -8.21
CA LEU A 163 15.47 -8.22 -7.03
C LEU A 163 16.37 -9.04 -6.09
N VAL A 164 15.98 -10.28 -5.78
CA VAL A 164 16.78 -11.18 -4.94
C VAL A 164 18.14 -11.45 -5.57
N THR A 165 18.15 -11.72 -6.86
CA THR A 165 19.38 -11.98 -7.61
C THR A 165 20.32 -10.79 -7.55
N VAL A 166 19.83 -9.59 -7.83
CA VAL A 166 20.64 -8.37 -7.78
C VAL A 166 21.20 -8.16 -6.38
N GLU A 167 20.40 -8.32 -5.32
CA GLU A 167 20.87 -8.16 -3.95
C GLU A 167 21.98 -9.16 -3.59
N ILE A 168 21.86 -10.43 -4.02
CA ILE A 168 22.90 -11.44 -3.81
C ILE A 168 24.23 -11.06 -4.51
N PHE A 169 24.16 -10.54 -5.75
CA PHE A 169 25.36 -10.18 -6.50
C PHE A 169 25.93 -8.81 -6.12
N THR A 170 25.14 -7.92 -5.53
CA THR A 170 25.60 -6.60 -5.09
C THR A 170 25.91 -6.53 -3.60
N ALA A 171 25.59 -7.60 -2.84
CA ALA A 171 25.96 -7.67 -1.43
C ALA A 171 27.46 -7.53 -1.27
N PRO A 172 27.96 -6.62 -0.43
CA PRO A 172 29.39 -6.46 -0.19
C PRO A 172 29.94 -7.77 0.35
N THR A 173 31.00 -8.27 -0.29
CA THR A 173 31.68 -9.47 0.18
C THR A 173 32.23 -9.26 1.59
N PRO A 174 32.11 -10.25 2.49
CA PRO A 174 32.58 -10.12 3.86
C PRO A 174 34.06 -9.72 4.02
N HIS A 175 34.85 -9.87 2.93
CA HIS A 175 36.29 -9.56 2.92
C HIS A 175 36.61 -8.07 2.80
N ASP A 176 35.66 -7.24 2.35
CA ASP A 176 35.90 -5.80 2.19
C ASP A 176 35.75 -5.03 3.53
N HIS A 177 35.51 -5.75 4.62
CA HIS A 177 35.48 -5.20 5.96
C HIS A 177 36.87 -5.28 6.61
N SER A 178 37.91 -4.91 5.88
CA SER A 178 39.18 -4.50 6.49
C SER A 178 38.80 -3.44 7.53
N ARG A 179 38.81 -3.87 8.80
CA ARG A 179 38.54 -3.00 9.96
C ARG A 179 39.40 -1.76 9.74
N PRO A 180 38.86 -0.54 9.65
CA PRO A 180 39.68 0.63 9.54
C PRO A 180 40.70 0.57 10.67
N ASP A 181 41.96 0.46 10.33
CA ASP A 181 43.05 0.42 11.29
C ASP A 181 42.91 1.61 12.23
N GLY A 182 42.58 1.36 13.48
CA GLY A 182 42.34 2.42 14.48
C GLY A 182 41.04 2.31 15.28
N THR A 183 40.12 1.39 14.98
CA THR A 183 38.96 1.18 15.85
C THR A 183 39.38 0.43 17.11
N ALA A 184 39.25 1.05 18.29
CA ALA A 184 39.60 0.48 19.58
C ALA A 184 38.95 -0.92 19.75
N PRO A 185 39.67 -1.91 20.28
CA PRO A 185 39.10 -3.22 20.61
C PRO A 185 37.93 -3.03 21.57
N GLY A 186 36.73 -3.45 21.17
CA GLY A 186 35.51 -3.29 21.97
C GLY A 186 34.56 -2.17 21.54
N ALA A 187 34.91 -1.37 20.55
CA ALA A 187 33.95 -0.43 19.96
C ALA A 187 32.76 -1.20 19.32
N PRO A 188 31.50 -0.81 19.62
CA PRO A 188 30.36 -1.47 19.01
C PRO A 188 30.46 -1.34 17.49
N PRO A 189 30.10 -2.40 16.73
CA PRO A 189 30.15 -2.36 15.27
C PRO A 189 29.36 -1.16 14.76
N PRO A 190 29.86 -0.44 13.73
CA PRO A 190 29.19 0.69 13.15
C PRO A 190 27.72 0.36 12.81
N GLN A 191 26.82 1.31 12.99
CA GLN A 191 25.37 1.09 12.81
C GLN A 191 25.00 0.53 11.44
N TRP A 192 25.79 0.80 10.38
CA TRP A 192 25.61 0.26 9.04
C TRP A 192 25.90 -1.25 8.92
N LEU A 193 26.75 -1.81 9.81
CA LEU A 193 26.96 -3.27 9.90
C LEU A 193 25.79 -4.00 10.60
N ARG A 194 25.00 -3.29 11.42
CA ARG A 194 23.80 -3.84 12.08
C ARG A 194 22.57 -3.82 11.19
N ALA A 195 22.54 -2.93 10.18
CA ALA A 195 21.51 -2.88 9.18
C ALA A 195 21.86 -3.89 8.07
N GLY A 196 21.67 -5.18 8.33
CA GLY A 196 21.80 -6.21 7.31
C GLY A 196 20.95 -5.89 6.07
N SER A 197 21.33 -6.42 4.92
CA SER A 197 20.63 -6.27 3.64
C SER A 197 19.15 -6.72 3.64
N PHE A 198 18.78 -7.58 4.59
CA PHE A 198 17.42 -8.09 4.74
C PHE A 198 16.30 -7.03 4.84
N PRO A 199 16.42 -5.96 5.67
CA PRO A 199 15.37 -4.95 5.73
C PRO A 199 15.22 -4.17 4.42
N THR A 200 16.31 -3.98 3.68
CA THR A 200 16.32 -3.26 2.39
C THR A 200 15.61 -4.06 1.32
N MET A 201 15.90 -5.36 1.25
CA MET A 201 15.28 -6.31 0.33
C MET A 201 13.77 -6.45 0.61
N ALA A 202 13.36 -6.66 1.86
CA ALA A 202 11.95 -6.75 2.21
C ALA A 202 11.17 -5.52 1.78
N VAL A 203 11.77 -4.33 1.94
CA VAL A 203 11.20 -3.05 1.51
C VAL A 203 11.12 -2.95 -0.02
N ALA A 204 12.13 -3.40 -0.75
CA ALA A 204 12.10 -3.38 -2.22
C ALA A 204 11.04 -4.34 -2.77
N VAL A 205 10.94 -5.54 -2.20
CA VAL A 205 9.93 -6.55 -2.59
C VAL A 205 8.51 -6.05 -2.37
N THR A 206 8.23 -5.26 -1.33
CA THR A 206 6.88 -4.70 -1.12
C THR A 206 6.45 -3.67 -2.17
N ALA A 207 7.38 -3.07 -2.91
CA ALA A 207 7.05 -2.15 -4.01
C ALA A 207 6.50 -2.86 -5.24
N VAL A 208 6.94 -4.10 -5.49
CA VAL A 208 6.57 -4.87 -6.69
C VAL A 208 5.07 -5.10 -6.77
N PRO A 209 4.37 -5.65 -5.76
CA PRO A 209 2.92 -5.85 -5.81
C PRO A 209 2.15 -4.52 -5.96
N ILE A 210 2.65 -3.41 -5.42
CA ILE A 210 2.05 -2.09 -5.61
C ILE A 210 2.16 -1.66 -7.08
N ALA A 211 3.35 -1.79 -7.67
CA ALA A 211 3.59 -1.42 -9.07
C ALA A 211 2.81 -2.31 -10.04
N VAL A 212 2.86 -3.64 -9.84
CA VAL A 212 2.13 -4.64 -10.64
C VAL A 212 0.62 -4.48 -10.49
N GLY A 213 0.14 -4.21 -9.27
CA GLY A 213 -1.28 -3.94 -8.98
C GLY A 213 -1.85 -2.78 -9.79
N GLY A 214 -1.02 -1.80 -10.14
CA GLY A 214 -1.40 -0.68 -11.00
C GLY A 214 -1.89 -1.08 -12.39
N ALA A 215 -1.49 -2.25 -12.90
CA ALA A 215 -2.00 -2.79 -14.16
C ALA A 215 -3.52 -3.04 -14.15
N SER A 216 -4.15 -3.11 -12.97
CA SER A 216 -5.60 -3.17 -12.84
C SER A 216 -6.31 -2.00 -13.50
N TRP A 217 -5.71 -0.78 -13.52
CA TRP A 217 -6.23 0.35 -14.27
C TRP A 217 -6.27 0.09 -15.78
N ALA A 218 -5.22 -0.53 -16.31
CA ALA A 218 -5.14 -0.89 -17.73
C ALA A 218 -6.16 -1.98 -18.08
N ALA A 219 -6.34 -2.98 -17.20
CA ALA A 219 -7.35 -4.03 -17.34
C ALA A 219 -8.79 -3.48 -17.33
N LEU A 220 -9.08 -2.54 -16.43
CA LEU A 220 -10.38 -1.85 -16.38
C LEU A 220 -10.66 -1.05 -17.65
N ALA A 221 -9.64 -0.40 -18.20
CA ALA A 221 -9.77 0.41 -19.42
C ALA A 221 -9.85 -0.44 -20.70
N TRP A 222 -9.37 -1.66 -20.68
CA TRP A 222 -9.42 -2.55 -21.84
C TRP A 222 -10.82 -3.01 -22.19
N ASN A 223 -11.67 -3.26 -21.20
CA ASN A 223 -13.02 -3.77 -21.42
C ASN A 223 -14.00 -2.60 -21.61
N PRO A 224 -14.60 -2.43 -22.82
CA PRO A 224 -15.55 -1.37 -23.08
C PRO A 224 -16.79 -1.42 -22.15
N GLY A 225 -17.20 -2.63 -21.73
CA GLY A 225 -18.32 -2.80 -20.81
C GLY A 225 -18.05 -2.28 -19.39
N TRP A 226 -16.78 -2.02 -19.05
CA TRP A 226 -16.37 -1.54 -17.73
C TRP A 226 -16.08 -0.04 -17.68
N SER A 227 -16.40 0.66 -18.77
CA SER A 227 -16.08 2.07 -18.95
C SER A 227 -16.58 2.96 -17.82
N ALA A 228 -17.84 2.80 -17.46
CA ALA A 228 -18.43 3.62 -16.41
C ALA A 228 -17.90 3.27 -15.02
N THR A 229 -17.59 1.99 -14.76
CA THR A 229 -16.92 1.59 -13.51
C THR A 229 -15.53 2.21 -13.41
N THR A 230 -14.80 2.30 -14.52
CA THR A 230 -13.48 2.95 -14.55
C THR A 230 -13.60 4.44 -14.20
N LEU A 231 -14.56 5.15 -14.77
CA LEU A 231 -14.82 6.56 -14.45
C LEU A 231 -15.33 6.75 -13.02
N LEU A 232 -16.22 5.86 -12.55
CA LEU A 232 -16.67 5.83 -11.16
C LEU A 232 -15.48 5.63 -10.21
N ALA A 233 -14.60 4.68 -10.50
CA ALA A 233 -13.39 4.43 -9.70
C ALA A 233 -12.46 5.65 -9.67
N CYS A 234 -12.26 6.33 -10.80
CA CYS A 234 -11.49 7.59 -10.86
C CYS A 234 -12.12 8.67 -9.97
N ALA A 235 -13.42 8.90 -10.10
CA ALA A 235 -14.14 9.91 -9.32
C ALA A 235 -14.07 9.61 -7.81
N VAL A 236 -14.35 8.36 -7.43
CA VAL A 236 -14.29 7.90 -6.03
C VAL A 236 -12.87 8.03 -5.49
N THR A 237 -11.85 7.60 -6.24
CA THR A 237 -10.44 7.70 -5.81
C THR A 237 -10.04 9.16 -5.56
N ALA A 238 -10.43 10.08 -6.45
CA ALA A 238 -10.17 11.50 -6.30
C ALA A 238 -10.79 12.07 -5.01
N VAL A 239 -12.04 11.72 -4.72
CA VAL A 239 -12.77 12.21 -3.54
C VAL A 239 -12.23 11.56 -2.25
N VAL A 240 -11.92 10.26 -2.26
CA VAL A 240 -11.30 9.54 -1.13
C VAL A 240 -9.99 10.19 -0.71
N VAL A 241 -9.15 10.58 -1.68
CA VAL A 241 -7.86 11.20 -1.38
C VAL A 241 -8.04 12.62 -0.80
N ILE A 242 -9.10 13.33 -1.15
CA ILE A 242 -9.47 14.58 -0.48
C ILE A 242 -9.88 14.28 0.97
N GLY A 243 -10.72 13.28 1.21
CA GLY A 243 -11.11 12.80 2.54
C GLY A 243 -9.90 12.38 3.39
N ASP A 244 -8.92 11.73 2.79
CA ASP A 244 -7.65 11.37 3.42
C ASP A 244 -6.83 12.58 3.93
N GLN A 245 -7.10 13.79 3.44
CA GLN A 245 -6.48 15.01 3.97
C GLN A 245 -7.16 15.52 5.25
N ILE A 246 -8.33 14.98 5.60
CA ILE A 246 -9.10 15.39 6.77
C ILE A 246 -8.64 14.56 7.99
N GLY A 247 -8.31 15.21 9.08
CA GLY A 247 -7.93 14.55 10.32
C GLY A 247 -6.47 14.80 10.72
N ARG A 248 -6.21 14.66 12.03
CA ARG A 248 -4.88 14.90 12.64
C ARG A 248 -4.17 13.61 13.03
N THR A 249 -4.92 12.55 13.27
CA THR A 249 -4.40 11.23 13.64
C THR A 249 -4.71 10.23 12.54
N PHE A 250 -3.97 9.12 12.48
CA PHE A 250 -4.23 8.04 11.52
C PHE A 250 -5.67 7.54 11.60
N ARG A 251 -6.22 7.37 12.81
CA ARG A 251 -7.60 6.90 13.00
C ARG A 251 -8.63 7.87 12.42
N THR A 252 -8.51 9.17 12.74
CA THR A 252 -9.45 10.18 12.22
C THR A 252 -9.34 10.34 10.70
N GLN A 253 -8.13 10.24 10.16
CA GLN A 253 -7.86 10.27 8.73
C GLN A 253 -8.47 9.05 8.01
N SER A 254 -8.26 7.84 8.55
CA SER A 254 -8.82 6.60 8.00
C SER A 254 -10.35 6.58 8.05
N LEU A 255 -10.94 7.04 9.14
CA LEU A 255 -12.40 7.17 9.24
C LEU A 255 -12.94 8.21 8.26
N ALA A 256 -12.29 9.36 8.13
CA ALA A 256 -12.69 10.39 7.17
C ALA A 256 -12.59 9.86 5.73
N ALA A 257 -11.50 9.18 5.36
CA ALA A 257 -11.34 8.57 4.05
C ALA A 257 -12.44 7.53 3.76
N LEU A 258 -12.77 6.68 4.75
CA LEU A 258 -13.82 5.67 4.62
C LEU A 258 -15.20 6.30 4.44
N VAL A 259 -15.58 7.23 5.32
CA VAL A 259 -16.88 7.91 5.24
C VAL A 259 -17.02 8.68 3.94
N VAL A 260 -15.99 9.44 3.57
CA VAL A 260 -15.97 10.20 2.32
C VAL A 260 -16.04 9.27 1.11
N GLY A 261 -15.37 8.11 1.15
CA GLY A 261 -15.44 7.14 0.07
C GLY A 261 -16.82 6.51 -0.10
N VAL A 262 -17.46 6.12 1.01
CA VAL A 262 -18.84 5.61 0.99
C VAL A 262 -19.80 6.66 0.41
N VAL A 263 -19.72 7.90 0.89
CA VAL A 263 -20.56 9.01 0.42
C VAL A 263 -20.27 9.30 -1.05
N ALA A 264 -19.00 9.34 -1.47
CA ALA A 264 -18.63 9.57 -2.86
C ALA A 264 -19.18 8.47 -3.78
N GLY A 265 -19.02 7.20 -3.39
CA GLY A 265 -19.55 6.07 -4.14
C GLY A 265 -21.07 6.13 -4.27
N LEU A 266 -21.76 6.43 -3.17
CA LEU A 266 -23.20 6.61 -3.13
C LEU A 266 -23.65 7.75 -4.07
N VAL A 267 -23.05 8.93 -3.93
CA VAL A 267 -23.45 10.13 -4.71
C VAL A 267 -23.18 9.93 -6.19
N VAL A 268 -21.98 9.50 -6.57
CA VAL A 268 -21.62 9.33 -7.99
C VAL A 268 -22.51 8.27 -8.65
N ALA A 269 -22.73 7.12 -7.99
CA ALA A 269 -23.60 6.08 -8.52
C ALA A 269 -25.07 6.53 -8.59
N SER A 270 -25.56 7.32 -7.62
CA SER A 270 -26.91 7.87 -7.66
C SER A 270 -27.09 8.87 -8.81
N VAL A 271 -26.09 9.72 -9.09
CA VAL A 271 -26.12 10.65 -10.22
C VAL A 271 -26.15 9.89 -11.54
N VAL A 272 -25.33 8.84 -11.67
CA VAL A 272 -25.31 7.99 -12.88
C VAL A 272 -26.64 7.25 -13.04
N ALA A 273 -27.23 6.73 -11.95
CA ALA A 273 -28.55 6.10 -11.99
C ALA A 273 -29.65 7.07 -12.40
N TRP A 274 -29.61 8.29 -11.84
CA TRP A 274 -30.58 9.35 -12.19
C TRP A 274 -30.45 9.80 -13.65
N ALA A 275 -29.25 9.84 -14.21
CA ALA A 275 -29.00 10.17 -15.61
C ALA A 275 -29.53 9.11 -16.61
N GLY A 276 -30.17 8.05 -16.14
CA GLY A 276 -30.75 6.99 -16.96
C GLY A 276 -29.74 6.00 -17.56
N SER A 277 -28.49 6.05 -17.11
CA SER A 277 -27.41 5.19 -17.61
C SER A 277 -27.31 3.84 -16.90
N ALA A 278 -28.19 3.57 -15.92
CA ALA A 278 -28.12 2.38 -15.07
C ALA A 278 -28.22 1.07 -15.87
N GLY A 279 -29.17 0.99 -16.82
CA GLY A 279 -29.40 -0.22 -17.63
C GLY A 279 -28.24 -0.61 -18.54
N GLN A 280 -27.33 0.33 -18.84
CA GLN A 280 -26.13 0.04 -19.64
C GLN A 280 -24.96 -0.47 -18.79
N LEU A 281 -24.96 -0.20 -17.48
CA LEU A 281 -23.81 -0.41 -16.59
C LEU A 281 -23.96 -1.61 -15.67
N VAL A 282 -25.17 -1.85 -15.18
CA VAL A 282 -25.46 -2.84 -14.14
C VAL A 282 -25.35 -4.30 -14.60
N PRO A 283 -25.78 -4.65 -15.85
CA PRO A 283 -25.71 -6.05 -16.28
C PRO A 283 -24.31 -6.66 -16.26
N THR A 284 -23.28 -5.80 -16.33
CA THR A 284 -21.88 -6.25 -16.37
C THR A 284 -21.25 -6.39 -15.00
N VAL A 285 -21.84 -5.86 -13.92
CA VAL A 285 -21.19 -5.79 -12.61
C VAL A 285 -21.82 -6.72 -11.57
N LEU A 286 -23.14 -6.73 -11.46
CA LEU A 286 -23.89 -7.50 -10.47
C LEU A 286 -25.22 -8.01 -11.06
N PRO A 287 -25.19 -8.88 -12.10
CA PRO A 287 -26.40 -9.27 -12.81
C PRO A 287 -27.42 -9.98 -11.91
N ALA A 288 -26.95 -10.83 -10.98
CA ALA A 288 -27.82 -11.52 -10.04
C ALA A 288 -28.52 -10.54 -9.06
N LEU A 289 -27.79 -9.52 -8.63
CA LEU A 289 -28.33 -8.53 -7.69
C LEU A 289 -29.31 -7.59 -8.37
N ALA A 290 -29.05 -7.19 -9.63
CA ALA A 290 -29.92 -6.34 -10.42
C ALA A 290 -31.30 -6.97 -10.60
N GLY A 291 -31.37 -8.28 -10.77
CA GLY A 291 -32.63 -9.05 -10.85
C GLY A 291 -33.45 -9.05 -9.55
N ILE A 292 -32.79 -8.85 -8.39
CA ILE A 292 -33.46 -8.87 -7.08
C ILE A 292 -33.88 -7.46 -6.64
N VAL A 293 -32.98 -6.47 -6.73
CA VAL A 293 -33.19 -5.13 -6.16
C VAL A 293 -33.45 -4.05 -7.22
N GLY A 294 -33.36 -4.40 -8.49
CA GLY A 294 -33.45 -3.45 -9.62
C GLY A 294 -32.11 -2.81 -9.97
N GLU A 295 -31.99 -2.35 -11.22
CA GLU A 295 -30.72 -1.87 -11.79
C GLU A 295 -30.15 -0.64 -11.08
N SER A 296 -31.00 0.33 -10.76
CA SER A 296 -30.57 1.56 -10.08
C SER A 296 -30.04 1.28 -8.67
N ALA A 297 -30.70 0.40 -7.91
CA ALA A 297 -30.26 0.04 -6.56
C ALA A 297 -28.97 -0.78 -6.61
N ALA A 298 -28.84 -1.70 -7.58
CA ALA A 298 -27.63 -2.47 -7.79
C ALA A 298 -26.43 -1.57 -8.13
N LEU A 299 -26.63 -0.53 -8.98
CA LEU A 299 -25.61 0.45 -9.30
C LEU A 299 -25.16 1.27 -8.08
N VAL A 300 -26.13 1.72 -7.27
CA VAL A 300 -25.83 2.45 -6.03
C VAL A 300 -25.04 1.59 -5.06
N LEU A 301 -25.43 0.33 -4.88
CA LEU A 301 -24.69 -0.61 -4.04
C LEU A 301 -23.27 -0.84 -4.58
N HIS A 302 -23.10 -1.01 -5.89
CA HIS A 302 -21.79 -1.11 -6.53
C HIS A 302 -20.93 0.13 -6.24
N GLY A 303 -21.50 1.33 -6.33
CA GLY A 303 -20.80 2.56 -6.01
C GLY A 303 -20.35 2.62 -4.56
N VAL A 304 -21.19 2.23 -3.61
CA VAL A 304 -20.85 2.17 -2.19
C VAL A 304 -19.73 1.16 -1.94
N LEU A 305 -19.82 -0.04 -2.51
CA LEU A 305 -18.78 -1.06 -2.41
C LEU A 305 -17.44 -0.58 -3.00
N THR A 306 -17.48 0.10 -4.15
CA THR A 306 -16.31 0.75 -4.75
C THR A 306 -15.71 1.78 -3.80
N GLY A 307 -16.53 2.61 -3.17
CA GLY A 307 -16.10 3.62 -2.20
C GLY A 307 -15.40 3.01 -0.98
N ILE A 308 -15.97 1.95 -0.42
CA ILE A 308 -15.36 1.19 0.69
C ILE A 308 -14.02 0.60 0.25
N ALA A 309 -14.00 -0.09 -0.87
CA ALA A 309 -12.86 -0.84 -1.36
C ALA A 309 -11.66 0.08 -1.69
N VAL A 310 -11.90 1.19 -2.38
CA VAL A 310 -10.88 2.21 -2.66
C VAL A 310 -10.37 2.85 -1.37
N SER A 311 -11.27 3.17 -0.44
CA SER A 311 -10.85 3.75 0.85
C SER A 311 -9.96 2.78 1.64
N LEU A 312 -10.31 1.51 1.70
CA LEU A 312 -9.50 0.49 2.37
C LEU A 312 -8.13 0.33 1.69
N ALA A 313 -8.06 0.39 0.37
CA ALA A 313 -6.80 0.35 -0.37
C ALA A 313 -5.90 1.56 -0.02
N VAL A 314 -6.45 2.77 0.02
CA VAL A 314 -5.73 3.99 0.42
C VAL A 314 -5.25 3.91 1.87
N ILE A 315 -6.12 3.45 2.78
CA ILE A 315 -5.79 3.24 4.20
C ILE A 315 -4.69 2.18 4.36
N ALA A 316 -4.74 1.08 3.59
CA ALA A 316 -3.73 0.04 3.63
C ALA A 316 -2.34 0.55 3.23
N VAL A 317 -2.26 1.40 2.20
CA VAL A 317 -1.00 2.07 1.82
C VAL A 317 -0.49 2.95 2.96
N ASP A 318 -1.37 3.71 3.60
CA ASP A 318 -0.99 4.57 4.72
C ASP A 318 -0.56 3.77 5.97
N ALA A 319 -1.22 2.64 6.24
CA ALA A 319 -0.85 1.71 7.30
C ALA A 319 0.51 1.07 7.05
N LEU A 320 0.78 0.67 5.80
CA LEU A 320 2.05 0.05 5.39
C LEU A 320 3.24 0.99 5.67
N PHE A 321 3.10 2.28 5.34
CA PHE A 321 4.15 3.25 5.58
C PHE A 321 4.17 3.82 7.00
N GLY A 322 3.11 3.62 7.77
CA GLY A 322 2.96 4.03 9.15
C GLY A 322 2.82 5.56 9.34
N GLU A 323 2.24 5.95 10.46
CA GLU A 323 1.98 7.36 10.80
C GLU A 323 3.28 8.16 10.99
N HIS A 324 4.31 7.52 11.54
CA HIS A 324 5.62 8.12 11.83
C HIS A 324 6.52 8.25 10.59
N ARG A 325 6.15 7.60 9.48
CA ARG A 325 6.94 7.57 8.23
C ARG A 325 6.40 8.54 7.18
N ARG A 326 5.89 9.69 7.59
CA ARG A 326 5.47 10.70 6.61
C ARG A 326 6.67 11.17 5.79
N PRO A 327 6.50 11.27 4.46
CA PRO A 327 7.60 11.65 3.60
C PRO A 327 8.09 13.05 3.94
N THR A 328 9.38 13.18 4.23
CA THR A 328 10.06 14.47 4.48
C THR A 328 10.52 15.12 3.19
N SER A 329 10.60 14.34 2.10
CA SER A 329 11.02 14.79 0.77
C SER A 329 9.84 14.88 -0.20
N ARG A 330 9.98 15.71 -1.23
CA ARG A 330 9.01 15.84 -2.32
C ARG A 330 8.86 14.53 -3.10
N SER A 331 9.99 13.86 -3.40
CA SER A 331 9.99 12.58 -4.11
C SER A 331 9.26 11.47 -3.34
N GLY A 332 9.47 11.37 -2.03
CA GLY A 332 8.72 10.43 -1.19
C GLY A 332 7.23 10.73 -1.14
N ALA A 333 6.82 12.00 -1.17
CA ALA A 333 5.42 12.39 -1.23
C ALA A 333 4.76 12.02 -2.56
N ILE A 334 5.46 12.22 -3.67
CA ILE A 334 5.02 11.79 -5.01
C ILE A 334 4.89 10.26 -5.05
N ALA A 335 5.90 9.52 -4.59
CA ALA A 335 5.86 8.06 -4.56
C ALA A 335 4.68 7.53 -3.72
N ARG A 336 4.35 8.16 -2.58
CA ARG A 336 3.18 7.81 -1.78
C ARG A 336 1.88 8.05 -2.54
N GLY A 337 1.77 9.16 -3.27
CA GLY A 337 0.64 9.43 -4.15
C GLY A 337 0.51 8.37 -5.26
N CYS A 338 1.62 8.06 -5.94
CA CYS A 338 1.65 7.00 -6.95
C CYS A 338 1.22 5.65 -6.37
N ALA A 339 1.71 5.26 -5.17
CA ALA A 339 1.31 4.02 -4.52
C ALA A 339 -0.20 3.97 -4.25
N LYS A 340 -0.79 5.05 -3.72
CA LYS A 340 -2.24 5.14 -3.48
C LYS A 340 -3.04 4.99 -4.77
N PHE A 341 -2.62 5.68 -5.83
CA PHE A 341 -3.24 5.58 -7.15
C PHE A 341 -3.17 4.16 -7.71
N LEU A 342 -1.98 3.55 -7.70
CA LEU A 342 -1.79 2.22 -8.28
C LEU A 342 -2.61 1.15 -7.56
N VAL A 343 -2.67 1.20 -6.22
CA VAL A 343 -3.39 0.19 -5.42
C VAL A 343 -4.90 0.38 -5.48
N SER A 344 -5.41 1.61 -5.69
CA SER A 344 -6.85 1.88 -5.66
C SER A 344 -7.65 1.14 -6.73
N ALA A 345 -7.05 0.79 -7.88
CA ALA A 345 -7.72 0.03 -8.93
C ALA A 345 -7.87 -1.46 -8.61
N VAL A 346 -6.99 -2.03 -7.78
CA VAL A 346 -6.96 -3.47 -7.49
C VAL A 346 -8.29 -4.00 -6.98
N PRO A 347 -8.90 -3.45 -5.92
CA PRO A 347 -10.15 -3.96 -5.41
C PRO A 347 -11.32 -3.72 -6.37
N VAL A 348 -11.28 -2.64 -7.16
CA VAL A 348 -12.30 -2.37 -8.18
C VAL A 348 -12.25 -3.43 -9.28
N TYR A 349 -11.06 -3.71 -9.78
CA TYR A 349 -10.87 -4.79 -10.76
C TYR A 349 -11.33 -6.15 -10.22
N MET A 350 -10.99 -6.47 -8.96
CA MET A 350 -11.40 -7.72 -8.33
C MET A 350 -12.93 -7.83 -8.22
N MET A 351 -13.61 -6.75 -7.85
CA MET A 351 -15.09 -6.74 -7.80
C MET A 351 -15.69 -6.97 -9.19
N MET A 352 -15.14 -6.36 -10.24
CA MET A 352 -15.60 -6.57 -11.62
C MET A 352 -15.37 -8.00 -12.08
N ARG A 353 -14.23 -8.59 -11.72
CA ARG A 353 -13.87 -9.94 -12.13
C ARG A 353 -14.71 -11.02 -11.41
N ILE A 354 -15.05 -10.79 -10.15
CA ILE A 354 -15.85 -11.73 -9.35
C ILE A 354 -17.35 -11.58 -9.67
N GLY A 355 -17.81 -10.34 -9.84
CA GLY A 355 -19.24 -10.04 -10.00
C GLY A 355 -19.75 -10.10 -11.44
N GLY A 356 -18.88 -10.02 -12.44
CA GLY A 356 -19.22 -9.96 -13.86
C GLY A 356 -18.75 -11.16 -14.68
N ALA A 357 -18.26 -12.20 -14.04
CA ALA A 357 -17.75 -13.39 -14.72
C ALA A 357 -18.87 -14.32 -15.19
#